data_93a0acf624167590edcc9c9b4e483343
#
_entry.id   93a0acf624167590edcc9c9b4e483343
#
_cell.length_a   1.000
_cell.length_b   1.000
_cell.length_c   1.000
_cell.angle_alpha   90.00
_cell.angle_beta   90.00
_cell.angle_gamma   90.00
#
_symmetry.space_group_name_H-M   'P 1'
#
loop_
_entity.id
_entity.type
_entity.pdbx_description
1 polymer ?
#
loop_
_entity_poly.entity_id
_entity_poly.type
_entity_poly.pdbx_seq_one_letter_code
_entity_poly.pdbx_strand_id
1 'polypeptide(L)'
;MPPASSDHLPEQPLAVRKLRPGQAHRIVFANEKGGTGKSTTAVHVAVALSYLGARVAAIDLDPRQRTTHRYIENRLATLEKRGLTLPTPECEVFRGETTGDLIAMIRRLEANCDFLIIDNPGRDDPFARIAVEHADTLVTPMNDSFVDFDLIGQVDPENFKVKKLSFFAELIWEARMKRSRMTIEQQRPEM
;
A
#
# COMPACT_ATOMS: atom_id res chain seq x y z
N MET A 1 42.33 -13.29 -11.29
CA MET A 1 40.98 -12.86 -11.00
C MET A 1 40.07 -13.29 -12.14
N PRO A 2 39.09 -14.17 -11.98
CA PRO A 2 38.13 -14.45 -13.02
C PRO A 2 37.16 -13.25 -13.14
N PRO A 3 36.64 -12.94 -14.34
CA PRO A 3 35.65 -11.88 -14.51
C PRO A 3 34.34 -12.23 -13.82
N ALA A 4 33.74 -11.22 -13.17
CA ALA A 4 32.44 -11.33 -12.55
C ALA A 4 31.40 -11.76 -13.60
N SER A 5 30.68 -12.84 -13.29
CA SER A 5 29.53 -13.28 -14.08
C SER A 5 28.46 -12.15 -14.05
N SER A 6 28.14 -11.63 -15.22
CA SER A 6 26.99 -10.77 -15.40
C SER A 6 25.74 -11.63 -15.17
N ASP A 7 25.18 -11.56 -13.97
CA ASP A 7 23.85 -12.09 -13.68
C ASP A 7 22.84 -11.36 -14.58
N HIS A 8 22.43 -12.01 -15.65
CA HIS A 8 21.38 -11.55 -16.51
C HIS A 8 20.06 -11.55 -15.70
N LEU A 9 19.57 -10.36 -15.40
CA LEU A 9 18.17 -10.18 -15.04
C LEU A 9 17.33 -10.80 -16.18
N PRO A 10 16.25 -11.53 -15.88
CA PRO A 10 15.43 -12.14 -16.92
C PRO A 10 14.91 -11.06 -17.87
N GLU A 11 15.24 -11.19 -19.16
CA GLU A 11 14.83 -10.26 -20.23
C GLU A 11 13.32 -10.25 -20.51
N GLN A 12 12.53 -11.10 -19.86
CA GLN A 12 11.09 -11.07 -20.02
C GLN A 12 10.48 -10.18 -18.94
N PRO A 13 9.79 -9.08 -19.33
CA PRO A 13 9.02 -8.30 -18.36
C PRO A 13 8.04 -9.23 -17.67
N LEU A 14 8.05 -9.22 -16.33
CA LEU A 14 7.06 -9.93 -15.54
C LEU A 14 5.67 -9.54 -16.06
N ALA A 15 5.02 -10.46 -16.77
CA ALA A 15 3.68 -10.22 -17.30
C ALA A 15 2.75 -10.03 -16.10
N VAL A 16 2.32 -8.81 -15.86
CA VAL A 16 1.29 -8.54 -14.86
C VAL A 16 0.04 -9.31 -15.28
N ARG A 17 -0.33 -10.31 -14.48
CA ARG A 17 -1.54 -11.08 -14.72
C ARG A 17 -2.72 -10.12 -14.68
N LYS A 18 -3.42 -9.95 -15.81
CA LYS A 18 -4.62 -9.12 -15.86
C LYS A 18 -5.65 -9.68 -14.88
N LEU A 19 -5.97 -8.89 -13.88
CA LEU A 19 -7.04 -9.21 -12.93
C LEU A 19 -8.39 -9.06 -13.65
N ARG A 20 -9.42 -9.71 -13.11
CA ARG A 20 -10.77 -9.56 -13.66
C ARG A 20 -11.22 -8.09 -13.48
N PRO A 21 -12.02 -7.54 -14.43
CA PRO A 21 -12.60 -6.21 -14.25
C PRO A 21 -13.31 -6.10 -12.90
N GLY A 22 -13.04 -5.02 -12.16
CA GLY A 22 -13.59 -4.80 -10.82
C GLY A 22 -12.88 -5.55 -9.68
N GLN A 23 -11.73 -6.18 -9.95
CA GLN A 23 -10.89 -6.85 -8.94
C GLN A 23 -9.47 -6.28 -8.96
N ALA A 24 -9.31 -5.02 -8.63
CA ALA A 24 -7.99 -4.45 -8.42
C ALA A 24 -7.31 -5.11 -7.21
N HIS A 25 -6.00 -5.36 -7.30
CA HIS A 25 -5.21 -5.78 -6.15
C HIS A 25 -4.86 -4.57 -5.28
N ARG A 26 -5.31 -4.56 -4.02
CA ARG A 26 -5.10 -3.46 -3.08
C ARG A 26 -3.82 -3.65 -2.30
N ILE A 27 -2.88 -2.73 -2.50
CA ILE A 27 -1.61 -2.67 -1.75
C ILE A 27 -1.68 -1.48 -0.80
N VAL A 28 -1.70 -1.75 0.49
CA VAL A 28 -1.82 -0.74 1.53
C VAL A 28 -0.48 -0.54 2.21
N PHE A 29 -0.02 0.70 2.29
CA PHE A 29 1.19 1.09 3.00
C PHE A 29 0.80 1.68 4.35
N ALA A 30 1.08 0.95 5.43
CA ALA A 30 0.71 1.37 6.78
C ALA A 30 1.85 1.18 7.77
N ASN A 31 2.02 2.18 8.62
CA ASN A 31 2.88 2.17 9.80
C ASN A 31 2.49 3.38 10.66
N GLU A 32 2.36 3.20 11.97
CA GLU A 32 1.98 4.27 12.89
C GLU A 32 3.09 5.32 13.08
N LYS A 33 4.33 4.99 12.71
CA LYS A 33 5.46 5.89 12.84
C LYS A 33 5.62 6.77 11.60
N GLY A 34 5.84 8.06 11.83
CA GLY A 34 6.24 9.00 10.79
C GLY A 34 7.67 8.75 10.30
N GLY A 35 7.98 9.10 9.05
CA GLY A 35 9.35 9.06 8.52
C GLY A 35 9.89 7.68 8.14
N THR A 36 9.09 6.62 8.16
CA THR A 36 9.51 5.25 7.80
C THR A 36 9.56 4.98 6.29
N GLY A 37 9.27 5.97 5.46
CA GLY A 37 9.30 5.84 4.01
C GLY A 37 8.02 5.29 3.37
N LYS A 38 6.88 5.24 4.07
CA LYS A 38 5.60 4.75 3.52
C LYS A 38 5.24 5.38 2.19
N SER A 39 5.03 6.69 2.17
CA SER A 39 4.65 7.43 0.97
C SER A 39 5.69 7.33 -0.14
N THR A 40 6.99 7.37 0.22
CA THR A 40 8.08 7.19 -0.76
C THR A 40 7.99 5.82 -1.41
N THR A 41 7.84 4.76 -0.62
CA THR A 41 7.73 3.39 -1.14
C THR A 41 6.44 3.20 -1.94
N ALA A 42 5.32 3.77 -1.47
CA ALA A 42 4.04 3.73 -2.18
C ALA A 42 4.15 4.33 -3.60
N VAL A 43 4.75 5.52 -3.71
CA VAL A 43 4.99 6.18 -5.01
C VAL A 43 5.88 5.33 -5.91
N HIS A 44 6.99 4.79 -5.40
CA HIS A 44 7.91 3.99 -6.22
C HIS A 44 7.25 2.71 -6.71
N VAL A 45 6.48 2.02 -5.86
CA VAL A 45 5.72 0.83 -6.27
C VAL A 45 4.65 1.18 -7.30
N ALA A 46 3.89 2.26 -7.09
CA ALA A 46 2.87 2.70 -8.04
C ALA A 46 3.47 3.02 -9.42
N VAL A 47 4.57 3.76 -9.45
CA VAL A 47 5.28 4.09 -10.70
C VAL A 47 5.86 2.82 -11.35
N ALA A 48 6.50 1.94 -10.59
CA ALA A 48 7.07 0.70 -11.12
C ALA A 48 6.00 -0.19 -11.76
N LEU A 49 4.85 -0.36 -11.12
CA LEU A 49 3.71 -1.11 -11.67
C LEU A 49 3.19 -0.46 -12.96
N SER A 50 3.14 0.88 -13.03
CA SER A 50 2.76 1.58 -14.25
C SER A 50 3.75 1.33 -15.40
N TYR A 51 5.06 1.26 -15.11
CA TYR A 51 6.09 0.90 -16.11
C TYR A 51 5.98 -0.56 -16.58
N LEU A 52 5.43 -1.45 -15.75
CA LEU A 52 5.11 -2.83 -16.14
C LEU A 52 3.81 -2.94 -16.96
N GLY A 53 3.19 -1.80 -17.31
CA GLY A 53 1.99 -1.75 -18.15
C GLY A 53 0.68 -1.97 -17.38
N ALA A 54 0.71 -1.99 -16.04
CA ALA A 54 -0.49 -2.05 -15.24
C ALA A 54 -1.19 -0.68 -15.17
N ARG A 55 -2.53 -0.71 -15.09
CA ARG A 55 -3.33 0.47 -14.72
C ARG A 55 -3.27 0.62 -13.20
N VAL A 56 -2.74 1.72 -12.73
CA VAL A 56 -2.51 1.95 -11.31
C VAL A 56 -3.23 3.21 -10.86
N ALA A 57 -4.03 3.08 -9.80
CA ALA A 57 -4.58 4.21 -9.06
C ALA A 57 -3.99 4.25 -7.66
N ALA A 58 -3.90 5.44 -7.06
CA ALA A 58 -3.45 5.64 -5.70
C ALA A 58 -4.42 6.52 -4.91
N ILE A 59 -4.57 6.22 -3.62
CA ILE A 59 -5.28 7.04 -2.64
C ILE A 59 -4.29 7.51 -1.60
N ASP A 60 -4.18 8.82 -1.41
CA ASP A 60 -3.46 9.43 -0.30
C ASP A 60 -4.45 9.74 0.83
N LEU A 61 -4.33 9.03 1.96
CA LEU A 61 -5.21 9.20 3.13
C LEU A 61 -4.74 10.31 4.09
N ASP A 62 -3.66 11.05 3.77
CA ASP A 62 -3.26 12.21 4.56
C ASP A 62 -3.56 13.54 3.83
N PRO A 63 -4.78 14.09 3.98
CA PRO A 63 -5.16 15.33 3.30
C PRO A 63 -4.36 16.55 3.77
N ARG A 64 -3.62 16.45 4.87
CA ARG A 64 -2.78 17.54 5.39
C ARG A 64 -1.42 17.55 4.71
N GLN A 65 -0.73 16.40 4.67
CA GLN A 65 0.60 16.30 4.08
C GLN A 65 0.55 16.07 2.57
N ARG A 66 -0.39 15.26 2.09
CA ARG A 66 -0.58 14.94 0.68
C ARG A 66 0.72 14.47 -0.01
N THR A 67 1.51 13.68 0.69
CA THR A 67 2.87 13.36 0.26
C THR A 67 2.87 12.59 -1.05
N THR A 68 2.12 11.51 -1.13
CA THR A 68 2.01 10.68 -2.34
C THR A 68 1.41 11.46 -3.51
N HIS A 69 0.35 12.21 -3.28
CA HIS A 69 -0.28 13.03 -4.30
C HIS A 69 0.68 14.11 -4.84
N ARG A 70 1.41 14.83 -3.96
CA ARG A 70 2.40 15.84 -4.37
C ARG A 70 3.53 15.26 -5.21
N TYR A 71 3.99 14.05 -4.91
CA TYR A 71 4.99 13.38 -5.75
C TYR A 71 4.48 13.15 -7.16
N ILE A 72 3.24 12.69 -7.32
CA ILE A 72 2.64 12.45 -8.63
C ILE A 72 2.39 13.76 -9.37
N GLU A 73 1.87 14.80 -8.70
CA GLU A 73 1.72 16.15 -9.26
C GLU A 73 3.06 16.68 -9.79
N ASN A 74 4.12 16.63 -8.97
CA ASN A 74 5.45 17.09 -9.35
C ASN A 74 6.04 16.29 -10.53
N ARG A 75 5.78 14.98 -10.56
CA ARG A 75 6.16 14.13 -11.68
C ARG A 75 5.48 14.58 -12.96
N LEU A 76 4.17 14.76 -12.96
CA LEU A 76 3.40 15.21 -14.13
C LEU A 76 3.88 16.58 -14.62
N ALA A 77 4.06 17.56 -13.75
CA ALA A 77 4.59 18.88 -14.10
C ALA A 77 5.99 18.81 -14.70
N THR A 78 6.85 17.91 -14.20
CA THR A 78 8.20 17.69 -14.73
C THR A 78 8.16 17.07 -16.12
N LEU A 79 7.29 16.10 -16.35
CA LEU A 79 7.11 15.46 -17.65
C LEU A 79 6.60 16.46 -18.69
N GLU A 80 5.59 17.24 -18.34
CA GLU A 80 5.06 18.32 -19.19
C GLU A 80 6.14 19.32 -19.57
N LYS A 81 6.88 19.84 -18.58
CA LYS A 81 7.98 20.80 -18.81
C LYS A 81 9.07 20.25 -19.73
N ARG A 82 9.30 18.94 -19.71
CA ARG A 82 10.32 18.28 -20.53
C ARG A 82 9.78 17.72 -21.85
N GLY A 83 8.49 17.83 -22.12
CA GLY A 83 7.84 17.23 -23.30
C GLY A 83 7.94 15.70 -23.33
N LEU A 84 7.95 15.05 -22.15
CA LEU A 84 8.08 13.60 -22.00
C LEU A 84 6.73 12.98 -21.64
N THR A 85 6.46 11.81 -22.22
CA THR A 85 5.31 10.98 -21.84
C THR A 85 5.84 9.68 -21.24
N LEU A 86 5.64 9.50 -19.93
CA LEU A 86 6.05 8.30 -19.21
C LEU A 86 4.86 7.76 -18.40
N PRO A 87 4.78 6.44 -18.22
CA PRO A 87 3.73 5.83 -17.39
C PRO A 87 3.67 6.47 -16.01
N THR A 88 2.48 6.92 -15.63
CA THR A 88 2.25 7.63 -14.37
C THR A 88 0.93 7.16 -13.78
N PRO A 89 0.87 6.76 -12.51
CA PRO A 89 -0.36 6.36 -11.85
C PRO A 89 -1.28 7.58 -11.65
N GLU A 90 -2.59 7.34 -11.64
CA GLU A 90 -3.55 8.31 -11.10
C GLU A 90 -3.42 8.39 -9.58
N CYS A 91 -3.58 9.57 -8.98
CA CYS A 91 -3.53 9.72 -7.53
C CYS A 91 -4.59 10.72 -7.07
N GLU A 92 -5.39 10.31 -6.10
CA GLU A 92 -6.39 11.16 -5.47
C GLU A 92 -6.15 11.27 -3.96
N VAL A 93 -6.45 12.44 -3.40
CA VAL A 93 -6.43 12.66 -1.94
C VAL A 93 -7.82 12.38 -1.40
N PHE A 94 -7.92 11.52 -0.39
CA PHE A 94 -9.17 11.29 0.30
C PHE A 94 -9.55 12.53 1.13
N ARG A 95 -10.77 13.01 0.94
CA ARG A 95 -11.34 14.19 1.64
C ARG A 95 -12.74 13.91 2.21
N GLY A 96 -13.16 12.64 2.19
CA GLY A 96 -14.44 12.25 2.76
C GLY A 96 -14.44 12.33 4.29
N GLU A 97 -15.63 12.34 4.88
CA GLU A 97 -15.82 12.47 6.32
C GLU A 97 -16.18 11.13 6.97
N THR A 98 -16.63 10.15 6.19
CA THR A 98 -17.09 8.86 6.68
C THR A 98 -16.30 7.68 6.12
N THR A 99 -16.32 6.57 6.82
CA THR A 99 -15.75 5.30 6.32
C THR A 99 -16.48 4.81 5.06
N GLY A 100 -17.77 5.14 4.92
CA GLY A 100 -18.56 4.87 3.73
C GLY A 100 -18.03 5.60 2.50
N ASP A 101 -17.60 6.86 2.66
CA ASP A 101 -17.01 7.65 1.57
C ASP A 101 -15.70 7.03 1.08
N LEU A 102 -14.88 6.52 2.02
CA LEU A 102 -13.64 5.83 1.66
C LEU A 102 -13.92 4.53 0.90
N ILE A 103 -14.89 3.73 1.36
CA ILE A 103 -15.28 2.48 0.69
C ILE A 103 -15.83 2.79 -0.71
N ALA A 104 -16.63 3.84 -0.86
CA ALA A 104 -17.15 4.27 -2.17
C ALA A 104 -16.01 4.70 -3.11
N MET A 105 -15.01 5.44 -2.62
CA MET A 105 -13.83 5.83 -3.38
C MET A 105 -13.01 4.63 -3.81
N ILE A 106 -12.74 3.68 -2.90
CA ILE A 106 -12.05 2.43 -3.20
C ILE A 106 -12.76 1.71 -4.36
N ARG A 107 -14.06 1.45 -4.23
CA ARG A 107 -14.86 0.75 -5.26
C ARG A 107 -14.84 1.45 -6.61
N ARG A 108 -14.93 2.78 -6.61
CA ARG A 108 -14.89 3.58 -7.84
C ARG A 108 -13.56 3.44 -8.58
N LEU A 109 -12.44 3.49 -7.85
CA LEU A 109 -11.10 3.39 -8.45
C LEU A 109 -10.78 1.95 -8.89
N GLU A 110 -11.20 0.95 -8.11
CA GLU A 110 -11.02 -0.48 -8.45
C GLU A 110 -11.65 -0.86 -9.80
N ALA A 111 -12.74 -0.23 -10.17
CA ALA A 111 -13.41 -0.51 -11.44
C ALA A 111 -12.52 -0.22 -12.67
N ASN A 112 -11.53 0.65 -12.53
CA ASN A 112 -10.73 1.17 -13.63
C ASN A 112 -9.23 0.88 -13.53
N CYS A 113 -8.74 0.21 -12.47
CA CYS A 113 -7.33 -0.11 -12.30
C CYS A 113 -7.08 -1.61 -12.07
N ASP A 114 -5.84 -2.03 -12.22
CA ASP A 114 -5.36 -3.38 -11.92
C ASP A 114 -4.76 -3.44 -10.51
N PHE A 115 -4.16 -2.31 -10.07
CA PHE A 115 -3.64 -2.12 -8.72
C PHE A 115 -4.13 -0.83 -8.12
N LEU A 116 -4.60 -0.92 -6.87
CA LEU A 116 -4.95 0.24 -6.05
C LEU A 116 -3.95 0.37 -4.90
N ILE A 117 -3.17 1.43 -4.92
CA ILE A 117 -2.21 1.78 -3.86
C ILE A 117 -2.92 2.67 -2.84
N ILE A 118 -2.82 2.34 -1.55
CA ILE A 118 -3.38 3.18 -0.49
C ILE A 118 -2.25 3.54 0.47
N ASP A 119 -1.95 4.84 0.55
CA ASP A 119 -0.93 5.40 1.44
C ASP A 119 -1.59 5.94 2.71
N ASN A 120 -1.33 5.30 3.84
CA ASN A 120 -1.91 5.65 5.13
C ASN A 120 -1.12 6.75 5.83
N PRO A 121 -1.79 7.62 6.62
CA PRO A 121 -1.11 8.55 7.50
C PRO A 121 -0.26 7.84 8.54
N GLY A 122 0.80 8.51 9.02
CA GLY A 122 1.69 7.99 10.08
C GLY A 122 1.09 8.20 11.48
N ARG A 123 -0.17 7.84 11.68
CA ARG A 123 -0.89 7.93 12.95
C ARG A 123 -2.06 6.95 12.96
N ASP A 124 -2.58 6.66 14.15
CA ASP A 124 -3.86 5.95 14.27
C ASP A 124 -4.99 6.82 13.71
N ASP A 125 -5.73 6.25 12.78
CA ASP A 125 -6.78 6.94 12.02
C ASP A 125 -7.85 5.91 11.61
N PRO A 126 -9.16 6.21 11.77
CA PRO A 126 -10.24 5.29 11.40
C PRO A 126 -10.19 4.88 9.93
N PHE A 127 -9.79 5.78 9.02
CA PHE A 127 -9.68 5.47 7.61
C PHE A 127 -8.50 4.54 7.32
N ALA A 128 -7.37 4.73 8.06
CA ALA A 128 -6.22 3.84 7.97
C ALA A 128 -6.60 2.40 8.38
N ARG A 129 -7.42 2.24 9.42
CA ARG A 129 -7.92 0.92 9.85
C ARG A 129 -8.77 0.26 8.76
N ILE A 130 -9.70 0.99 8.15
CA ILE A 130 -10.51 0.49 7.03
C ILE A 130 -9.63 0.10 5.84
N ALA A 131 -8.62 0.90 5.50
CA ALA A 131 -7.69 0.56 4.43
C ALA A 131 -6.96 -0.76 4.71
N VAL A 132 -6.45 -0.96 5.93
CA VAL A 132 -5.78 -2.21 6.35
C VAL A 132 -6.73 -3.42 6.29
N GLU A 133 -7.99 -3.28 6.72
CA GLU A 133 -9.01 -4.33 6.62
C GLU A 133 -9.28 -4.75 5.18
N HIS A 134 -9.19 -3.82 4.23
CA HIS A 134 -9.45 -4.07 2.82
C HIS A 134 -8.18 -4.44 2.02
N ALA A 135 -7.01 -4.49 2.64
CA ALA A 135 -5.75 -4.79 1.97
C ALA A 135 -5.69 -6.23 1.44
N ASP A 136 -5.28 -6.42 0.19
CA ASP A 136 -4.85 -7.71 -0.35
C ASP A 136 -3.37 -7.97 -0.02
N THR A 137 -2.57 -6.91 -0.04
CA THR A 137 -1.19 -6.87 0.44
C THR A 137 -1.02 -5.69 1.39
N LEU A 138 -0.49 -5.94 2.58
CA LEU A 138 -0.07 -4.91 3.52
C LEU A 138 1.45 -4.79 3.50
N VAL A 139 1.94 -3.58 3.27
CA VAL A 139 3.37 -3.24 3.32
C VAL A 139 3.61 -2.32 4.51
N THR A 140 4.47 -2.74 5.40
CA THR A 140 4.87 -1.96 6.58
C THR A 140 6.36 -1.62 6.48
N PRO A 141 6.73 -0.48 5.88
CA PRO A 141 8.12 -0.05 5.83
C PRO A 141 8.62 0.23 7.25
N MET A 142 9.78 -0.33 7.58
CA MET A 142 10.41 -0.19 8.89
C MET A 142 11.88 0.20 8.69
N ASN A 143 12.41 0.98 9.64
CA ASN A 143 13.85 1.20 9.71
C ASN A 143 14.51 0.07 10.54
N ASP A 144 15.81 -0.09 10.43
CA ASP A 144 16.64 -1.03 11.19
C ASP A 144 16.90 -0.57 12.64
N SER A 145 15.98 0.20 13.20
CA SER A 145 16.06 0.79 14.53
C SER A 145 15.30 -0.06 15.56
N PHE A 146 15.88 -0.25 16.73
CA PHE A 146 15.19 -0.92 17.86
C PHE A 146 13.83 -0.28 18.20
N VAL A 147 13.69 1.03 17.96
CA VAL A 147 12.42 1.76 18.16
C VAL A 147 11.32 1.28 17.20
N ASP A 148 11.67 0.72 16.05
CA ASP A 148 10.70 0.19 15.10
C ASP A 148 10.29 -1.26 15.46
N PHE A 149 11.08 -1.98 16.24
CA PHE A 149 10.69 -3.28 16.79
C PHE A 149 9.51 -3.19 17.75
N ASP A 150 9.36 -2.05 18.45
CA ASP A 150 8.20 -1.80 19.33
C ASP A 150 6.88 -1.82 18.55
N LEU A 151 6.92 -1.60 17.21
CA LEU A 151 5.75 -1.73 16.33
C LEU A 151 5.29 -3.18 16.17
N ILE A 152 6.15 -4.16 16.46
CA ILE A 152 5.80 -5.57 16.37
C ILE A 152 5.31 -6.06 17.73
N GLY A 153 5.99 -5.67 18.81
CA GLY A 153 5.63 -6.06 20.17
C GLY A 153 6.65 -5.65 21.20
N GLN A 154 6.21 -5.64 22.46
CA GLN A 154 7.10 -5.41 23.58
C GLN A 154 7.91 -6.69 23.87
N VAL A 155 9.21 -6.58 23.75
CA VAL A 155 10.16 -7.68 23.97
C VAL A 155 10.72 -7.57 25.39
N ASP A 156 10.77 -8.69 26.09
CA ASP A 156 11.46 -8.80 27.36
C ASP A 156 12.98 -8.66 27.15
N PRO A 157 13.67 -7.69 27.78
CA PRO A 157 15.09 -7.46 27.57
C PRO A 157 15.99 -8.60 28.13
N GLU A 158 15.46 -9.43 29.04
CA GLU A 158 16.24 -10.49 29.66
C GLU A 158 16.20 -11.81 28.87
N ASN A 159 15.05 -12.14 28.30
CA ASN A 159 14.84 -13.43 27.63
C ASN A 159 14.44 -13.31 26.14
N PHE A 160 14.33 -12.09 25.61
CA PHE A 160 13.94 -11.75 24.24
C PHE A 160 12.61 -12.33 23.77
N LYS A 161 11.72 -12.68 24.71
CA LYS A 161 10.37 -13.14 24.39
C LYS A 161 9.42 -11.96 24.26
N VAL A 162 8.50 -12.07 23.29
CA VAL A 162 7.43 -11.10 23.13
C VAL A 162 6.47 -11.21 24.32
N LYS A 163 6.40 -10.16 25.15
CA LYS A 163 5.46 -10.07 26.28
C LYS A 163 4.06 -9.71 25.84
N LYS A 164 3.97 -8.79 24.88
CA LYS A 164 2.69 -8.26 24.38
C LYS A 164 2.87 -7.82 22.91
N LEU A 165 1.84 -8.05 22.10
CA LEU A 165 1.79 -7.46 20.78
C LEU A 165 1.64 -5.93 20.90
N SER A 166 2.19 -5.19 19.93
CA SER A 166 1.91 -3.76 19.83
C SER A 166 0.47 -3.55 19.39
N PHE A 167 -0.03 -2.34 19.58
CA PHE A 167 -1.34 -1.95 19.06
C PHE A 167 -1.45 -2.13 17.54
N PHE A 168 -0.38 -1.82 16.81
CA PHE A 168 -0.34 -2.00 15.36
C PHE A 168 -0.36 -3.48 14.95
N ALA A 169 0.36 -4.34 15.68
CA ALA A 169 0.32 -5.78 15.44
C ALA A 169 -1.06 -6.38 15.75
N GLU A 170 -1.72 -5.92 16.82
CA GLU A 170 -3.10 -6.31 17.15
C GLU A 170 -4.07 -5.88 16.03
N LEU A 171 -3.96 -4.64 15.54
CA LEU A 171 -4.75 -4.13 14.42
C LEU A 171 -4.62 -5.00 13.17
N ILE A 172 -3.39 -5.37 12.80
CA ILE A 172 -3.14 -6.24 11.64
C ILE A 172 -3.76 -7.62 11.87
N TRP A 173 -3.62 -8.17 13.06
CA TRP A 173 -4.21 -9.46 13.40
C TRP A 173 -5.73 -9.45 13.27
N GLU A 174 -6.40 -8.45 13.86
CA GLU A 174 -7.83 -8.26 13.76
C GLU A 174 -8.32 -8.10 12.32
N ALA A 175 -7.63 -7.26 11.54
CA ALA A 175 -7.94 -7.04 10.13
C ALA A 175 -7.84 -8.35 9.32
N ARG A 176 -6.80 -9.16 9.54
CA ARG A 176 -6.63 -10.47 8.89
C ARG A 176 -7.75 -11.45 9.27
N MET A 177 -8.10 -11.51 10.54
CA MET A 177 -9.19 -12.38 11.02
C MET A 177 -10.54 -11.97 10.42
N LYS A 178 -10.82 -10.67 10.36
CA LYS A 178 -12.05 -10.15 9.76
C LYS A 178 -12.11 -10.47 8.27
N ARG A 179 -11.01 -10.28 7.54
CA ARG A 179 -10.93 -10.61 6.12
C ARG A 179 -11.13 -12.10 5.84
N SER A 180 -10.51 -12.96 6.64
CA SER A 180 -10.68 -14.40 6.52
C SER A 180 -12.15 -14.82 6.67
N ARG A 181 -12.89 -14.23 7.60
CA ARG A 181 -14.32 -14.47 7.78
C ARG A 181 -15.13 -14.02 6.56
N MET A 182 -14.87 -12.81 6.05
CA MET A 182 -15.55 -12.29 4.84
C MET A 182 -15.34 -13.21 3.63
N THR A 183 -14.13 -13.74 3.44
CA THR A 183 -13.83 -14.66 2.34
C THR A 183 -14.59 -15.98 2.48
N ILE A 184 -14.72 -16.51 3.69
CA ILE A 184 -15.48 -17.73 3.95
C ILE A 184 -16.98 -17.51 3.71
N GLU A 185 -17.53 -16.37 4.12
CA GLU A 185 -18.92 -16.02 3.86
C GLU A 185 -19.25 -15.86 2.38
N GLN A 186 -18.35 -15.25 1.62
CA GLN A 186 -18.49 -15.11 0.16
C GLN A 186 -18.37 -16.43 -0.62
N GLN A 187 -17.73 -17.43 -0.04
CA GLN A 187 -17.57 -18.76 -0.62
C GLN A 187 -18.69 -19.76 -0.23
N ARG A 188 -19.59 -19.38 0.69
CA ARG A 188 -20.76 -20.21 1.00
C ARG A 188 -21.70 -20.18 -0.20
N PRO A 189 -22.05 -21.34 -0.78
CA PRO A 189 -23.11 -21.39 -1.77
C PRO A 189 -24.43 -20.93 -1.14
N GLU A 190 -25.17 -20.11 -1.86
CA GLU A 190 -26.55 -19.78 -1.48
C GLU A 190 -27.33 -21.11 -1.40
N MET A 191 -27.79 -21.46 -0.19
CA MET A 191 -28.69 -22.58 0.03
C MET A 191 -30.11 -22.17 -0.29
#